data_8d958bf9793c786c68544fc41609437f
#
_entry.id   8d958bf9793c786c68544fc41609437f
#
_cell.length_a   1.000
_cell.length_b   1.000
_cell.length_c   1.000
_cell.angle_alpha   90.00
_cell.angle_beta   90.00
_cell.angle_gamma   90.00
#
_symmetry.space_group_name_H-M   'P 1'
#
loop_
_entity.id
_entity.type
_entity.pdbx_description
1 polymer ?
#
loop_
_entity_poly.entity_id
_entity_poly.type
_entity_poly.pdbx_seq_one_letter_code
_entity_poly.pdbx_strand_id
1 'polypeptide(L)'
;MASSVGAHGGARTPEARGHAWKRRWQGFREGASVILSSRLAVIGLSIVLFWVIVAILAPVISPHSPTAQDSSYINGGPSAKYPLGTDHLGRDILSRLAYGSRTILILAPLSVLASVIVGTFLGLVGGYFGGFVDEIVMRVLDAIMAFPTILLYLIIISALGPSPLNVVIAITFVGAPGIARLVRGLTLDIRSRDYVRAAETRGE
;
A
#
# COMPACT_ATOMS: atom_id res chain seq x y z
N MET A 1 -47.39 -44.29 0.60
CA MET A 1 -46.83 -43.66 1.82
C MET A 1 -45.74 -42.67 1.37
N ALA A 2 -46.11 -41.40 1.37
CA ALA A 2 -45.21 -40.29 0.96
C ALA A 2 -44.61 -39.68 2.23
N SER A 3 -43.29 -39.68 2.37
CA SER A 3 -42.58 -38.95 3.42
C SER A 3 -41.96 -37.67 2.88
N SER A 4 -42.50 -36.55 3.35
CA SER A 4 -42.10 -35.20 3.08
C SER A 4 -40.70 -34.90 3.60
N VAL A 5 -39.77 -34.55 2.71
CA VAL A 5 -38.47 -33.94 3.05
C VAL A 5 -38.71 -32.47 3.32
N GLY A 6 -38.70 -32.06 4.57
CA GLY A 6 -38.82 -30.69 5.02
C GLY A 6 -37.56 -29.90 4.71
N ALA A 7 -37.68 -28.88 3.88
CA ALA A 7 -36.65 -27.88 3.64
C ALA A 7 -36.49 -26.97 4.89
N HIS A 8 -35.47 -27.20 5.70
CA HIS A 8 -35.06 -26.28 6.75
C HIS A 8 -34.23 -25.12 6.15
N GLY A 9 -34.94 -24.07 5.69
CA GLY A 9 -34.35 -22.76 5.48
C GLY A 9 -33.95 -22.17 6.83
N GLY A 10 -32.71 -22.34 7.24
CA GLY A 10 -32.17 -21.79 8.48
C GLY A 10 -32.07 -20.27 8.40
N ALA A 11 -33.10 -19.56 8.83
CA ALA A 11 -33.02 -18.13 9.14
C ALA A 11 -31.95 -17.92 10.21
N ARG A 12 -30.88 -17.24 9.87
CA ARG A 12 -29.79 -16.87 10.81
C ARG A 12 -30.39 -15.98 11.90
N THR A 13 -30.47 -16.52 13.12
CA THR A 13 -31.03 -15.83 14.27
C THR A 13 -30.22 -14.54 14.59
N PRO A 14 -30.87 -13.48 15.12
CA PRO A 14 -30.22 -12.24 15.51
C PRO A 14 -29.04 -12.45 16.48
N GLU A 15 -29.03 -13.48 17.28
CA GLU A 15 -27.96 -13.88 18.21
C GLU A 15 -26.66 -14.25 17.47
N ALA A 16 -26.74 -14.88 16.31
CA ALA A 16 -25.56 -15.22 15.50
C ALA A 16 -24.79 -13.98 14.99
N ARG A 17 -25.50 -12.86 14.76
CA ARG A 17 -24.89 -11.58 14.37
C ARG A 17 -24.15 -10.93 15.55
N GLY A 18 -24.67 -11.00 16.76
CA GLY A 18 -24.03 -10.46 17.98
C GLY A 18 -22.74 -11.19 18.34
N HIS A 19 -22.70 -12.52 18.16
CA HIS A 19 -21.50 -13.31 18.41
C HIS A 19 -20.39 -13.08 17.36
N ALA A 20 -20.75 -12.85 16.11
CA ALA A 20 -19.78 -12.52 15.04
C ALA A 20 -19.09 -11.15 15.28
N TRP A 21 -19.85 -10.16 15.74
CA TRP A 21 -19.32 -8.84 16.08
C TRP A 21 -18.36 -8.90 17.29
N LYS A 22 -18.75 -9.61 18.37
CA LYS A 22 -17.90 -9.78 19.56
C LYS A 22 -16.59 -10.52 19.23
N ARG A 23 -16.61 -11.57 18.40
CA ARG A 23 -15.41 -12.26 17.93
C ARG A 23 -14.49 -11.36 17.12
N ARG A 24 -15.02 -10.50 16.25
CA ARG A 24 -14.23 -9.52 15.49
C ARG A 24 -13.55 -8.50 16.42
N TRP A 25 -14.26 -8.01 17.43
CA TRP A 25 -13.71 -7.10 18.41
C TRP A 25 -12.66 -7.76 19.32
N GLN A 26 -12.87 -9.01 19.71
CA GLN A 26 -11.87 -9.78 20.46
C GLN A 26 -10.60 -9.99 19.63
N GLY A 27 -10.70 -10.43 18.37
CA GLY A 27 -9.55 -10.57 17.48
C GLY A 27 -8.81 -9.25 17.23
N PHE A 28 -9.54 -8.11 17.13
CA PHE A 28 -8.92 -6.79 17.02
C PHE A 28 -8.16 -6.39 18.30
N ARG A 29 -8.75 -6.65 19.47
CA ARG A 29 -8.11 -6.38 20.77
C ARG A 29 -6.89 -7.28 21.00
N GLU A 30 -6.95 -8.53 20.64
CA GLU A 30 -5.83 -9.47 20.70
C GLU A 30 -4.71 -9.04 19.76
N GLY A 31 -5.02 -8.65 18.53
CA GLY A 31 -4.04 -8.08 17.60
C GLY A 31 -3.41 -6.78 18.11
N ALA A 32 -4.21 -5.88 18.68
CA ALA A 32 -3.73 -4.65 19.28
C ALA A 32 -2.83 -4.91 20.51
N SER A 33 -3.17 -5.90 21.36
CA SER A 33 -2.36 -6.25 22.52
C SER A 33 -1.00 -6.83 22.12
N VAL A 34 -0.93 -7.61 21.04
CA VAL A 34 0.34 -8.12 20.50
C VAL A 34 1.22 -6.99 19.96
N ILE A 35 0.63 -6.02 19.26
CA ILE A 35 1.36 -4.85 18.78
C ILE A 35 1.87 -4.01 19.96
N LEU A 36 1.03 -3.75 20.97
CA LEU A 36 1.39 -2.96 22.14
C LEU A 36 2.38 -3.66 23.08
N SER A 37 2.51 -4.99 23.01
CA SER A 37 3.51 -5.73 23.77
C SER A 37 4.93 -5.62 23.21
N SER A 38 5.07 -5.25 21.94
CA SER A 38 6.37 -5.05 21.28
C SER A 38 6.80 -3.58 21.36
N ARG A 39 7.89 -3.29 22.06
CA ARG A 39 8.47 -1.93 22.14
C ARG A 39 8.77 -1.35 20.76
N LEU A 40 9.28 -2.17 19.85
CA LEU A 40 9.61 -1.74 18.49
C LEU A 40 8.34 -1.35 17.70
N ALA A 41 7.25 -2.11 17.84
CA ALA A 41 5.98 -1.82 17.18
C ALA A 41 5.34 -0.53 17.74
N VAL A 42 5.43 -0.29 19.06
CA VAL A 42 4.95 0.94 19.68
C VAL A 42 5.73 2.16 19.17
N ILE A 43 7.06 2.06 19.08
CA ILE A 43 7.89 3.15 18.53
C ILE A 43 7.50 3.43 17.07
N GLY A 44 7.42 2.39 16.23
CA GLY A 44 7.04 2.55 14.82
C GLY A 44 5.66 3.17 14.65
N LEU A 45 4.67 2.68 15.42
CA LEU A 45 3.32 3.22 15.40
C LEU A 45 3.28 4.69 15.87
N SER A 46 4.06 5.04 16.89
CA SER A 46 4.15 6.42 17.38
C SER A 46 4.70 7.38 16.33
N ILE A 47 5.73 6.96 15.57
CA ILE A 47 6.30 7.75 14.47
C ILE A 47 5.25 7.96 13.36
N VAL A 48 4.56 6.90 12.96
CA VAL A 48 3.50 7.01 11.93
C VAL A 48 2.38 7.92 12.40
N LEU A 49 1.91 7.74 13.64
CA LEU A 49 0.84 8.55 14.22
C LEU A 49 1.26 10.03 14.34
N PHE A 50 2.49 10.31 14.74
CA PHE A 50 3.05 11.66 14.76
C PHE A 50 2.94 12.33 13.38
N TRP A 51 3.37 11.66 12.31
CA TRP A 51 3.29 12.22 10.96
C TRP A 51 1.85 12.35 10.44
N VAL A 52 0.94 11.45 10.84
CA VAL A 52 -0.49 11.57 10.54
C VAL A 52 -1.07 12.81 11.21
N ILE A 53 -0.74 13.05 12.48
CA ILE A 53 -1.18 14.25 13.22
C ILE A 53 -0.61 15.52 12.56
N VAL A 54 0.69 15.53 12.22
CA VAL A 54 1.32 16.65 11.50
C VAL A 54 0.62 16.91 10.17
N ALA A 55 0.29 15.88 9.41
CA ALA A 55 -0.41 16.00 8.14
C ALA A 55 -1.83 16.58 8.29
N ILE A 56 -2.58 16.17 9.31
CA ILE A 56 -3.91 16.70 9.58
C ILE A 56 -3.82 18.16 10.01
N LEU A 57 -2.90 18.48 10.92
CA LEU A 57 -2.70 19.80 11.48
C LEU A 57 -1.86 20.73 10.59
N ALA A 58 -1.40 20.28 9.41
CA ALA A 58 -0.58 21.09 8.51
C ALA A 58 -1.13 22.51 8.26
N PRO A 59 -2.44 22.73 8.02
CA PRO A 59 -2.97 24.09 7.83
C PRO A 59 -2.87 24.99 9.06
N VAL A 60 -2.74 24.42 10.24
CA VAL A 60 -2.66 25.15 11.52
C VAL A 60 -1.20 25.36 11.95
N ILE A 61 -0.36 24.33 11.72
CA ILE A 61 1.06 24.34 12.12
C ILE A 61 1.88 25.22 11.17
N SER A 62 1.49 25.31 9.88
CA SER A 62 2.25 26.01 8.85
C SER A 62 2.07 27.51 8.93
N PRO A 63 3.12 28.29 9.26
CA PRO A 63 3.04 29.74 9.33
C PRO A 63 2.84 30.39 7.94
N HIS A 64 3.32 29.71 6.90
CA HIS A 64 3.34 30.24 5.53
C HIS A 64 2.81 29.20 4.52
N SER A 65 2.47 29.66 3.32
CA SER A 65 2.20 28.74 2.21
C SER A 65 3.48 27.94 1.87
N PRO A 66 3.39 26.61 1.62
CA PRO A 66 4.56 25.78 1.31
C PRO A 66 5.25 26.13 -0.01
N THR A 67 4.58 26.95 -0.84
CA THR A 67 5.08 27.41 -2.15
C THR A 67 5.49 28.88 -2.14
N ALA A 68 5.16 29.65 -1.09
CA ALA A 68 5.55 31.05 -0.97
C ALA A 68 7.07 31.17 -0.89
N GLN A 69 7.63 32.10 -1.65
CA GLN A 69 9.06 32.38 -1.72
C GLN A 69 9.36 33.75 -1.13
N ASP A 70 10.37 33.82 -0.27
CA ASP A 70 10.89 35.08 0.28
C ASP A 70 12.35 35.24 -0.16
N SER A 71 12.56 36.04 -1.19
CA SER A 71 13.90 36.28 -1.77
C SER A 71 14.88 36.93 -0.79
N SER A 72 14.38 37.55 0.28
CA SER A 72 15.22 38.15 1.33
C SER A 72 15.78 37.10 2.31
N TYR A 73 15.26 35.85 2.29
CA TYR A 73 15.61 34.80 3.23
C TYR A 73 16.01 33.48 2.54
N ILE A 74 16.73 33.59 1.42
CA ILE A 74 17.26 32.41 0.71
C ILE A 74 18.30 31.71 1.59
N ASN A 75 18.15 30.39 1.82
CA ASN A 75 18.98 29.60 2.73
C ASN A 75 19.09 30.20 4.13
N GLY A 76 18.05 30.88 4.59
CA GLY A 76 17.99 31.50 5.91
C GLY A 76 17.94 30.46 7.02
N GLY A 77 18.71 30.69 8.09
CA GLY A 77 18.68 29.84 9.29
C GLY A 77 17.37 29.94 10.06
N PRO A 78 17.18 29.07 11.09
CA PRO A 78 16.02 29.13 11.96
C PRO A 78 15.84 30.52 12.61
N SER A 79 14.61 31.03 12.60
CA SER A 79 14.23 32.32 13.14
C SER A 79 12.80 32.30 13.69
N ALA A 80 12.40 33.35 14.39
CA ALA A 80 11.00 33.48 14.87
C ALA A 80 9.98 33.46 13.71
N LYS A 81 10.36 33.97 12.53
CA LYS A 81 9.54 33.98 11.31
C LYS A 81 9.55 32.63 10.61
N TYR A 82 10.68 31.94 10.60
CA TYR A 82 10.91 30.66 9.93
C TYR A 82 11.53 29.66 10.93
N PRO A 83 10.72 28.91 11.70
CA PRO A 83 11.22 28.07 12.81
C PRO A 83 12.25 27.01 12.41
N LEU A 84 12.17 26.46 11.20
CA LEU A 84 13.16 25.54 10.62
C LEU A 84 14.04 26.18 9.52
N GLY A 85 13.93 27.50 9.36
CA GLY A 85 14.63 28.21 8.28
C GLY A 85 13.93 28.09 6.92
N THR A 86 14.65 28.51 5.88
CA THR A 86 14.16 28.52 4.50
C THR A 86 15.10 27.76 3.56
N ASP A 87 14.56 27.25 2.47
CA ASP A 87 15.30 26.53 1.44
C ASP A 87 16.02 27.49 0.44
N HIS A 88 16.66 26.91 -0.57
CA HIS A 88 17.37 27.62 -1.63
C HIS A 88 16.48 28.52 -2.51
N LEU A 89 15.18 28.47 -2.38
CA LEU A 89 14.20 29.34 -3.03
C LEU A 89 13.51 30.28 -2.04
N GLY A 90 13.98 30.36 -0.78
CA GLY A 90 13.37 31.17 0.26
C GLY A 90 12.02 30.63 0.78
N ARG A 91 11.69 29.34 0.59
CA ARG A 91 10.44 28.73 1.05
C ARG A 91 10.59 28.19 2.46
N ASP A 92 9.55 28.34 3.29
CA ASP A 92 9.54 27.87 4.67
C ASP A 92 9.63 26.33 4.76
N ILE A 93 10.69 25.82 5.37
CA ILE A 93 10.95 24.39 5.51
C ILE A 93 9.90 23.72 6.38
N LEU A 94 9.43 24.34 7.47
CA LEU A 94 8.41 23.79 8.34
C LEU A 94 7.09 23.55 7.60
N SER A 95 6.62 24.57 6.88
CA SER A 95 5.40 24.47 6.07
C SER A 95 5.52 23.40 4.98
N ARG A 96 6.68 23.29 4.34
CA ARG A 96 6.94 22.26 3.32
C ARG A 96 6.95 20.85 3.90
N LEU A 97 7.51 20.65 5.08
CA LEU A 97 7.49 19.34 5.79
C LEU A 97 6.06 18.94 6.16
N ALA A 98 5.31 19.88 6.76
CA ALA A 98 3.94 19.61 7.18
C ALA A 98 3.00 19.29 6.00
N TYR A 99 3.04 20.06 4.92
CA TYR A 99 2.23 19.77 3.73
C TYR A 99 2.77 18.58 2.92
N GLY A 100 4.10 18.40 2.87
CA GLY A 100 4.72 17.24 2.23
C GLY A 100 4.32 15.92 2.86
N SER A 101 4.13 15.87 4.19
CA SER A 101 3.66 14.68 4.88
C SER A 101 2.26 14.25 4.43
N ARG A 102 1.33 15.19 4.13
CA ARG A 102 0.00 14.86 3.57
C ARG A 102 0.12 14.16 2.23
N THR A 103 0.97 14.70 1.36
CA THR A 103 1.18 14.13 0.02
C THR A 103 1.73 12.71 0.11
N ILE A 104 2.75 12.49 0.94
CA ILE A 104 3.37 11.17 1.10
C ILE A 104 2.39 10.16 1.72
N LEU A 105 1.65 10.55 2.76
CA LEU A 105 0.68 9.68 3.44
C LEU A 105 -0.52 9.29 2.57
N ILE A 106 -0.79 10.01 1.49
CA ILE A 106 -1.81 9.64 0.50
C ILE A 106 -1.18 8.81 -0.62
N LEU A 107 -0.09 9.30 -1.22
CA LEU A 107 0.48 8.67 -2.42
C LEU A 107 1.15 7.33 -2.11
N ALA A 108 1.83 7.18 -0.97
CA ALA A 108 2.53 5.93 -0.68
C ALA A 108 1.58 4.74 -0.47
N PRO A 109 0.52 4.82 0.37
CA PRO A 109 -0.45 3.72 0.49
C PRO A 109 -1.18 3.43 -0.82
N LEU A 110 -1.55 4.47 -1.59
CA LEU A 110 -2.22 4.30 -2.88
C LEU A 110 -1.34 3.57 -3.88
N SER A 111 -0.06 3.93 -3.95
CA SER A 111 0.92 3.28 -4.84
C SER A 111 1.18 1.82 -4.44
N VAL A 112 1.30 1.55 -3.14
CA VAL A 112 1.47 0.18 -2.63
C VAL A 112 0.23 -0.66 -2.95
N LEU A 113 -0.98 -0.13 -2.71
CA LEU A 113 -2.22 -0.83 -3.03
C LEU A 113 -2.32 -1.15 -4.52
N ALA A 114 -2.02 -0.17 -5.38
CA ALA A 114 -2.00 -0.38 -6.82
C ALA A 114 -0.96 -1.44 -7.23
N SER A 115 0.25 -1.39 -6.65
CA SER A 115 1.30 -2.39 -6.88
C SER A 115 0.87 -3.79 -6.45
N VAL A 116 0.19 -3.92 -5.30
CA VAL A 116 -0.36 -5.19 -4.81
C VAL A 116 -1.42 -5.72 -5.77
N ILE A 117 -2.35 -4.89 -6.23
CA ILE A 117 -3.41 -5.30 -7.17
C ILE A 117 -2.80 -5.79 -8.48
N VAL A 118 -1.96 -4.98 -9.12
CA VAL A 118 -1.33 -5.31 -10.40
C VAL A 118 -0.41 -6.51 -10.27
N GLY A 119 0.45 -6.53 -9.26
CA GLY A 119 1.39 -7.62 -9.02
C GLY A 119 0.68 -8.94 -8.71
N THR A 120 -0.37 -8.90 -7.88
CA THR A 120 -1.18 -10.09 -7.58
C THR A 120 -1.84 -10.63 -8.84
N PHE A 121 -2.45 -9.77 -9.65
CA PHE A 121 -3.07 -10.17 -10.90
C PHE A 121 -2.06 -10.86 -11.84
N LEU A 122 -0.90 -10.24 -12.08
CA LEU A 122 0.14 -10.80 -12.93
C LEU A 122 0.73 -12.10 -12.38
N GLY A 123 0.94 -12.18 -11.08
CA GLY A 123 1.44 -13.37 -10.40
C GLY A 123 0.46 -14.55 -10.44
N LEU A 124 -0.84 -14.27 -10.27
CA LEU A 124 -1.90 -15.27 -10.41
C LEU A 124 -2.00 -15.78 -11.85
N VAL A 125 -1.98 -14.87 -12.83
CA VAL A 125 -2.04 -15.25 -14.25
C VAL A 125 -0.85 -16.14 -14.63
N GLY A 126 0.37 -15.74 -14.30
CA GLY A 126 1.55 -16.56 -14.57
C GLY A 126 1.51 -17.90 -13.85
N GLY A 127 1.24 -17.90 -12.53
CA GLY A 127 1.24 -19.12 -11.73
C GLY A 127 0.09 -20.10 -12.05
N TYR A 128 -1.10 -19.57 -12.40
CA TYR A 128 -2.27 -20.39 -12.71
C TYR A 128 -2.18 -21.03 -14.10
N PHE A 129 -1.92 -20.25 -15.16
CA PHE A 129 -1.85 -20.79 -16.51
C PHE A 129 -0.56 -21.56 -16.77
N GLY A 130 0.57 -21.12 -16.18
CA GLY A 130 1.86 -21.78 -16.37
C GLY A 130 2.39 -21.72 -17.81
N GLY A 131 3.38 -22.55 -18.14
CA GLY A 131 3.90 -22.72 -19.51
C GLY A 131 4.30 -21.39 -20.18
N PHE A 132 3.84 -21.19 -21.41
CA PHE A 132 4.19 -20.02 -22.22
C PHE A 132 3.70 -18.68 -21.64
N VAL A 133 2.53 -18.67 -21.01
CA VAL A 133 1.98 -17.45 -20.37
C VAL A 133 2.88 -17.02 -19.21
N ASP A 134 3.25 -17.98 -18.36
CA ASP A 134 4.16 -17.73 -17.25
C ASP A 134 5.52 -17.22 -17.74
N GLU A 135 6.07 -17.86 -18.78
CA GLU A 135 7.37 -17.46 -19.34
C GLU A 135 7.34 -16.02 -19.87
N ILE A 136 6.32 -15.63 -20.64
CA ILE A 136 6.19 -14.25 -21.15
C ILE A 136 6.05 -13.25 -20.01
N VAL A 137 5.11 -13.49 -19.08
CA VAL A 137 4.86 -12.58 -17.95
C VAL A 137 6.15 -12.40 -17.15
N MET A 138 6.82 -13.49 -16.78
CA MET A 138 8.05 -13.39 -15.99
C MET A 138 9.18 -12.73 -16.76
N ARG A 139 9.32 -12.98 -18.06
CA ARG A 139 10.35 -12.35 -18.89
C ARG A 139 10.18 -10.83 -18.96
N VAL A 140 8.94 -10.35 -19.10
CA VAL A 140 8.65 -8.90 -19.06
C VAL A 140 8.98 -8.30 -17.69
N LEU A 141 8.57 -8.97 -16.61
CA LEU A 141 8.85 -8.50 -15.25
C LEU A 141 10.36 -8.51 -14.94
N ASP A 142 11.09 -9.51 -15.42
CA ASP A 142 12.55 -9.58 -15.28
C ASP A 142 13.25 -8.45 -16.04
N ALA A 143 12.77 -8.11 -17.25
CA ALA A 143 13.28 -6.97 -17.99
C ALA A 143 13.09 -5.65 -17.25
N ILE A 144 11.93 -5.43 -16.61
CA ILE A 144 11.69 -4.24 -15.76
C ILE A 144 12.66 -4.23 -14.58
N MET A 145 12.85 -5.36 -13.91
CA MET A 145 13.72 -5.46 -12.73
C MET A 145 15.22 -5.42 -13.06
N ALA A 146 15.61 -5.58 -14.31
CA ALA A 146 16.99 -5.43 -14.76
C ALA A 146 17.47 -3.97 -14.74
N PHE A 147 16.53 -3.01 -14.77
CA PHE A 147 16.89 -1.59 -14.70
C PHE A 147 17.06 -1.12 -13.24
N PRO A 148 18.03 -0.25 -12.98
CA PRO A 148 18.10 0.45 -11.69
C PRO A 148 16.80 1.20 -11.41
N THR A 149 16.17 0.90 -10.26
CA THR A 149 14.85 1.42 -9.86
C THR A 149 14.74 2.95 -10.00
N ILE A 150 15.76 3.67 -9.54
CA ILE A 150 15.77 5.14 -9.58
C ILE A 150 15.74 5.68 -11.02
N LEU A 151 16.43 5.00 -11.95
CA LEU A 151 16.44 5.41 -13.35
C LEU A 151 15.08 5.20 -14.00
N LEU A 152 14.38 4.10 -13.69
CA LEU A 152 13.02 3.86 -14.17
C LEU A 152 12.05 4.95 -13.67
N TYR A 153 12.12 5.34 -12.39
CA TYR A 153 11.31 6.43 -11.89
C TYR A 153 11.57 7.73 -12.63
N LEU A 154 12.84 8.09 -12.87
CA LEU A 154 13.20 9.30 -13.59
C LEU A 154 12.70 9.28 -15.04
N ILE A 155 12.86 8.15 -15.74
CA ILE A 155 12.38 7.99 -17.12
C ILE A 155 10.86 8.14 -17.18
N ILE A 156 10.12 7.45 -16.31
CA ILE A 156 8.66 7.48 -16.32
C ILE A 156 8.14 8.91 -16.00
N ILE A 157 8.70 9.55 -14.97
CA ILE A 157 8.27 10.91 -14.61
C ILE A 157 8.68 11.95 -15.67
N SER A 158 9.84 11.77 -16.31
CA SER A 158 10.25 12.65 -17.43
C SER A 158 9.33 12.51 -18.65
N ALA A 159 8.87 11.29 -18.93
CA ALA A 159 7.99 11.01 -20.06
C ALA A 159 6.54 11.45 -19.84
N LEU A 160 6.00 11.19 -18.64
CA LEU A 160 4.59 11.46 -18.29
C LEU A 160 4.38 12.88 -17.69
N GLY A 161 5.44 13.52 -17.22
CA GLY A 161 5.39 14.78 -16.49
C GLY A 161 5.20 14.63 -14.98
N PRO A 162 5.52 15.66 -14.20
CA PRO A 162 5.45 15.67 -12.73
C PRO A 162 4.01 15.87 -12.26
N SER A 163 3.32 14.77 -11.95
CA SER A 163 1.98 14.81 -11.32
C SER A 163 1.86 13.73 -10.24
N PRO A 164 0.99 13.89 -9.24
CA PRO A 164 0.74 12.88 -8.22
C PRO A 164 0.33 11.53 -8.80
N LEU A 165 -0.51 11.52 -9.83
CA LEU A 165 -0.96 10.30 -10.50
C LEU A 165 0.20 9.59 -11.19
N ASN A 166 1.07 10.33 -11.88
CA ASN A 166 2.22 9.77 -12.59
C ASN A 166 3.24 9.17 -11.61
N VAL A 167 3.37 9.74 -10.40
CA VAL A 167 4.16 9.16 -9.31
C VAL A 167 3.57 7.81 -8.87
N VAL A 168 2.25 7.73 -8.69
CA VAL A 168 1.58 6.45 -8.37
C VAL A 168 1.81 5.41 -9.47
N ILE A 169 1.66 5.80 -10.73
CA ILE A 169 1.91 4.91 -11.88
C ILE A 169 3.36 4.42 -11.88
N ALA A 170 4.33 5.31 -11.71
CA ALA A 170 5.75 4.96 -11.69
C ALA A 170 6.08 3.97 -10.56
N ILE A 171 5.61 4.23 -9.34
CA ILE A 171 5.82 3.35 -8.19
C ILE A 171 5.13 1.99 -8.42
N THR A 172 3.92 1.99 -8.97
CA THR A 172 3.18 0.77 -9.30
C THR A 172 3.93 -0.07 -10.34
N PHE A 173 4.40 0.54 -11.42
CA PHE A 173 5.12 -0.13 -12.50
C PHE A 173 6.40 -0.81 -12.00
N VAL A 174 7.15 -0.13 -11.14
CA VAL A 174 8.40 -0.65 -10.59
C VAL A 174 8.19 -1.63 -9.43
N GLY A 175 7.13 -1.44 -8.64
CA GLY A 175 6.84 -2.26 -7.45
C GLY A 175 6.10 -3.57 -7.76
N ALA A 176 5.23 -3.58 -8.77
CA ALA A 176 4.41 -4.74 -9.12
C ALA A 176 5.21 -6.01 -9.46
N PRO A 177 6.36 -5.97 -10.15
CA PRO A 177 7.14 -7.16 -10.46
C PRO A 177 7.55 -8.00 -9.25
N GLY A 178 8.01 -7.37 -8.17
CA GLY A 178 8.39 -8.06 -6.94
C GLY A 178 7.22 -8.81 -6.30
N ILE A 179 6.05 -8.16 -6.26
CA ILE A 179 4.82 -8.77 -5.74
C ILE A 179 4.33 -9.89 -6.65
N ALA A 180 4.37 -9.69 -7.96
CA ALA A 180 3.97 -10.71 -8.93
C ALA A 180 4.79 -11.99 -8.79
N ARG A 181 6.10 -11.88 -8.59
CA ARG A 181 7.00 -13.02 -8.39
C ARG A 181 6.69 -13.78 -7.10
N LEU A 182 6.40 -13.06 -6.01
CA LEU A 182 5.96 -13.66 -4.75
C LEU A 182 4.64 -14.42 -4.91
N VAL A 183 3.63 -13.77 -5.48
CA VAL A 183 2.30 -14.36 -5.68
C VAL A 183 2.35 -15.55 -6.62
N ARG A 184 3.15 -15.48 -7.70
CA ARG A 184 3.38 -16.62 -8.60
C ARG A 184 3.91 -17.84 -7.84
N GLY A 185 4.93 -17.64 -6.96
CA GLY A 185 5.48 -18.73 -6.16
C GLY A 185 4.43 -19.38 -5.25
N LEU A 186 3.59 -18.57 -4.59
CA LEU A 186 2.48 -19.06 -3.77
C LEU A 186 1.42 -19.79 -4.61
N THR A 187 1.11 -19.29 -5.81
CA THR A 187 0.14 -19.90 -6.72
C THR A 187 0.60 -21.29 -7.18
N LEU A 188 1.88 -21.44 -7.54
CA LEU A 188 2.46 -22.71 -7.93
C LEU A 188 2.47 -23.71 -6.77
N ASP A 189 2.80 -23.28 -5.54
CA ASP A 189 2.73 -24.13 -4.35
C ASP A 189 1.30 -24.65 -4.10
N ILE A 190 0.31 -23.74 -4.14
CA ILE A 190 -1.11 -24.12 -3.92
C ILE A 190 -1.58 -25.08 -5.02
N ARG A 191 -1.26 -24.82 -6.29
CA ARG A 191 -1.65 -25.67 -7.42
C ARG A 191 -1.08 -27.09 -7.33
N SER A 192 0.10 -27.24 -6.72
CA SER A 192 0.74 -28.58 -6.56
C SER A 192 0.11 -29.44 -5.46
N ARG A 193 -0.78 -28.92 -4.63
CA ARG A 193 -1.35 -29.63 -3.48
C ARG A 193 -2.39 -30.67 -3.90
N ASP A 194 -2.42 -31.80 -3.19
CA ASP A 194 -3.27 -32.94 -3.50
C ASP A 194 -4.77 -32.62 -3.53
N TYR A 195 -5.23 -31.71 -2.69
CA TYR A 195 -6.65 -31.33 -2.68
C TYR A 195 -7.06 -30.57 -3.94
N VAL A 196 -6.15 -29.78 -4.55
CA VAL A 196 -6.40 -29.09 -5.82
C VAL A 196 -6.46 -30.10 -6.97
N ARG A 197 -5.51 -31.03 -7.01
CA ARG A 197 -5.51 -32.12 -8.00
C ARG A 197 -6.76 -33.00 -7.88
N ALA A 198 -7.21 -33.28 -6.66
CA ALA A 198 -8.43 -34.02 -6.41
C ALA A 198 -9.69 -33.27 -6.90
N ALA A 199 -9.73 -31.94 -6.80
CA ALA A 199 -10.81 -31.11 -7.33
C ALA A 199 -10.80 -31.11 -8.87
N GLU A 200 -9.62 -30.91 -9.49
CA GLU A 200 -9.47 -30.98 -10.96
C GLU A 200 -9.95 -32.34 -11.52
N THR A 201 -9.65 -33.48 -10.86
CA THR A 201 -10.12 -34.81 -11.30
C THR A 201 -11.62 -35.03 -11.18
N ARG A 202 -12.32 -34.20 -10.36
CA ARG A 202 -13.79 -34.20 -10.25
C ARG A 202 -14.47 -33.23 -11.23
N GLY A 203 -13.69 -32.43 -11.96
CA GLY A 203 -14.20 -31.42 -12.89
C GLY A 203 -14.70 -30.14 -12.21
N GLU A 204 -14.22 -29.84 -11.02
CA GLU A 204 -14.53 -28.62 -10.25
C GLU A 204 -13.50 -27.50 -10.55
#